data_5a9bde23261ce43681ddd6714f5a39a3
#
_entry.id   5a9bde23261ce43681ddd6714f5a39a3
#
_cell.length_a   1.000
_cell.length_b   1.000
_cell.length_c   1.000
_cell.angle_alpha   90.00
_cell.angle_beta   90.00
_cell.angle_gamma   90.00
#
_symmetry.space_group_name_H-M   'P 1'
#
loop_
_entity.id
_entity.type
_entity.pdbx_description
1 polymer ?
#
loop_
_entity_poly.entity_id
_entity_poly.type
_entity_poly.pdbx_seq_one_letter_code
_entity_poly.pdbx_strand_id
1 'polypeptide(L)'
;KLTQFEIVATSAVCFHCQQVVEKYLKAFLIAQGVEIRKTHNIEFLLAECEEFDPEFSLIDPKDLNDFGVDIRYPGDIYSPTDIETLAHKQIALDVKELVERKLENLI
;
A
#
# COMPACT_ATOMS: atom_id res chain seq x y z
N LYS A 1 -8.48 25.07 -3.00
CA LYS A 1 -7.48 25.03 -1.94
C LYS A 1 -7.99 24.21 -0.76
N LEU A 2 -7.20 23.28 -0.30
CA LEU A 2 -7.61 22.39 0.77
C LEU A 2 -7.52 23.09 2.13
N THR A 3 -8.49 22.78 3.00
CA THR A 3 -8.44 23.21 4.39
C THR A 3 -7.44 22.32 5.14
N GLN A 4 -7.05 22.73 6.35
CA GLN A 4 -6.18 21.91 7.19
C GLN A 4 -6.81 20.55 7.49
N PHE A 5 -8.13 20.53 7.74
CA PHE A 5 -8.84 19.29 7.98
C PHE A 5 -8.75 18.36 6.77
N GLU A 6 -8.98 18.89 5.58
CA GLU A 6 -8.92 18.09 4.35
C GLU A 6 -7.51 17.55 4.09
N ILE A 7 -6.47 18.35 4.36
CA ILE A 7 -5.08 17.89 4.23
C ILE A 7 -4.81 16.72 5.16
N VAL A 8 -5.20 16.83 6.43
CA VAL A 8 -5.01 15.77 7.40
C VAL A 8 -5.81 14.53 7.00
N ALA A 9 -7.06 14.72 6.57
CA ALA A 9 -7.93 13.60 6.18
C ALA A 9 -7.35 12.84 4.97
N THR A 10 -6.90 13.55 3.93
CA THR A 10 -6.34 12.88 2.76
C THR A 10 -5.02 12.20 3.07
N SER A 11 -4.19 12.79 3.92
CA SER A 11 -2.95 12.17 4.37
C SER A 11 -3.23 10.88 5.15
N ALA A 12 -4.24 10.91 6.01
CA ALA A 12 -4.65 9.72 6.78
C ALA A 12 -5.14 8.61 5.86
N VAL A 13 -5.92 8.95 4.84
CA VAL A 13 -6.39 7.96 3.86
C VAL A 13 -5.21 7.32 3.12
N CYS A 14 -4.26 8.12 2.68
CA CYS A 14 -3.08 7.59 1.99
C CYS A 14 -2.24 6.71 2.91
N PHE A 15 -2.10 7.10 4.18
CA PHE A 15 -1.41 6.28 5.16
C PHE A 15 -2.12 4.94 5.35
N HIS A 16 -3.44 4.95 5.45
CA HIS A 16 -4.22 3.71 5.56
C HIS A 16 -4.07 2.83 4.34
N CYS A 17 -4.07 3.41 3.14
CA CYS A 17 -3.86 2.65 1.91
C CYS A 17 -2.51 1.94 1.95
N GLN A 18 -1.47 2.65 2.40
CA GLN A 18 -0.15 2.05 2.53
C GLN A 18 -0.17 0.89 3.53
N GLN A 19 -0.83 1.07 4.67
CA GLN A 19 -0.94 0.02 5.68
C GLN A 19 -1.69 -1.20 5.15
N VAL A 20 -2.77 -1.00 4.41
CA VAL A 20 -3.53 -2.09 3.80
C VAL A 20 -2.65 -2.87 2.84
N VAL A 21 -1.96 -2.18 1.94
CA VAL A 21 -1.08 -2.82 0.96
C VAL A 21 0.00 -3.62 1.67
N GLU A 22 0.67 -3.02 2.65
CA GLU A 22 1.73 -3.68 3.40
C GLU A 22 1.23 -4.98 4.04
N LYS A 23 0.07 -4.91 4.70
CA LYS A 23 -0.46 -6.07 5.42
C LYS A 23 -0.88 -7.19 4.47
N TYR A 24 -1.48 -6.86 3.33
CA TYR A 24 -1.85 -7.88 2.35
C TYR A 24 -0.63 -8.53 1.73
N LEU A 25 0.39 -7.76 1.38
CA LEU A 25 1.63 -8.34 0.83
C LEU A 25 2.30 -9.26 1.83
N LYS A 26 2.37 -8.84 3.10
CA LYS A 26 2.95 -9.67 4.15
C LYS A 26 2.13 -10.95 4.36
N ALA A 27 0.80 -10.85 4.29
CA ALA A 27 -0.05 -12.03 4.42
C ALA A 27 0.22 -13.03 3.31
N PHE A 28 0.37 -12.56 2.08
CA PHE A 28 0.71 -13.43 0.97
C PHE A 28 2.05 -14.14 1.20
N LEU A 29 3.07 -13.39 1.63
CA LEU A 29 4.40 -13.95 1.87
C LEU A 29 4.36 -15.00 3.00
N ILE A 30 3.63 -14.73 4.06
CA ILE A 30 3.47 -15.68 5.15
C ILE A 30 2.81 -16.97 4.65
N ALA A 31 1.81 -16.85 3.79
CA ALA A 31 1.15 -18.00 3.19
C ALA A 31 2.11 -18.81 2.31
N GLN A 32 3.17 -18.20 1.78
CA GLN A 32 4.21 -18.91 1.04
C GLN A 32 5.29 -19.51 1.92
N GLY A 33 5.17 -19.36 3.24
CA GLY A 33 6.14 -19.90 4.18
C GLY A 33 7.29 -18.95 4.51
N VAL A 34 7.21 -17.71 4.08
CA VAL A 34 8.23 -16.71 4.39
C VAL A 34 8.00 -16.17 5.79
N GLU A 35 9.09 -16.01 6.56
CA GLU A 35 9.00 -15.40 7.87
C GLU A 35 8.49 -13.97 7.77
N ILE A 36 7.80 -13.52 8.82
CA ILE A 36 7.25 -12.16 8.84
C ILE A 36 8.37 -11.13 8.69
N ARG A 37 8.17 -10.18 7.77
CA ARG A 37 9.14 -9.12 7.53
C ARG A 37 8.79 -7.91 8.40
N LYS A 38 9.82 -7.28 8.93
CA LYS A 38 9.66 -6.07 9.76
C LYS A 38 9.73 -4.79 8.94
N THR A 39 9.93 -4.90 7.65
CA THR A 39 10.01 -3.74 6.77
C THR A 39 8.63 -3.16 6.49
N HIS A 40 8.59 -1.85 6.21
CA HIS A 40 7.40 -1.15 5.74
C HIS A 40 7.55 -0.73 4.27
N ASN A 41 8.62 -1.17 3.63
CA ASN A 41 8.91 -0.79 2.24
C ASN A 41 8.06 -1.60 1.29
N ILE A 42 7.09 -0.95 0.65
CA ILE A 42 6.15 -1.59 -0.26
C ILE A 42 6.86 -2.16 -1.49
N GLU A 43 7.82 -1.43 -2.04
CA GLU A 43 8.53 -1.88 -3.23
C GLU A 43 9.31 -3.17 -2.95
N PHE A 44 9.94 -3.25 -1.78
CA PHE A 44 10.64 -4.47 -1.36
C PHE A 44 9.66 -5.64 -1.21
N LEU A 45 8.52 -5.40 -0.57
CA LEU A 45 7.52 -6.45 -0.37
C LEU A 45 6.94 -6.93 -1.70
N LEU A 46 6.66 -6.00 -2.62
CA LEU A 46 6.18 -6.37 -3.96
C LEU A 46 7.20 -7.21 -4.70
N ALA A 47 8.48 -6.85 -4.61
CA ALA A 47 9.54 -7.61 -5.27
C ALA A 47 9.61 -9.05 -4.73
N GLU A 48 9.47 -9.20 -3.41
CA GLU A 48 9.44 -10.55 -2.82
C GLU A 48 8.21 -11.34 -3.27
N CYS A 49 7.04 -10.71 -3.29
CA CYS A 49 5.82 -11.38 -3.76
C CYS A 49 5.94 -11.79 -5.22
N GLU A 50 6.55 -10.94 -6.04
CA GLU A 50 6.73 -11.20 -7.47
C GLU A 50 7.58 -12.44 -7.73
N GLU A 51 8.51 -12.76 -6.84
CA GLU A 51 9.30 -13.99 -6.95
C GLU A 51 8.46 -15.24 -6.85
N PHE A 52 7.36 -15.18 -6.10
CA PHE A 52 6.44 -16.32 -5.96
C PHE A 52 5.36 -16.30 -7.03
N ASP A 53 4.94 -15.11 -7.47
CA ASP A 53 3.87 -14.97 -8.44
C ASP A 53 4.10 -13.72 -9.29
N PRO A 54 4.45 -13.91 -10.58
CA PRO A 54 4.77 -12.78 -11.46
C PRO A 54 3.61 -11.79 -11.65
N GLU A 55 2.39 -12.15 -11.31
CA GLU A 55 1.25 -11.26 -11.45
C GLU A 55 1.41 -10.01 -10.58
N PHE A 56 2.19 -10.08 -9.50
CA PHE A 56 2.46 -8.92 -8.66
C PHE A 56 3.24 -7.83 -9.41
N SER A 57 3.87 -8.16 -10.52
CA SER A 57 4.56 -7.14 -11.34
C SER A 57 3.60 -6.15 -11.98
N LEU A 58 2.31 -6.46 -12.02
CA LEU A 58 1.29 -5.57 -12.55
C LEU A 58 0.92 -4.45 -11.58
N ILE A 59 1.33 -4.56 -10.32
CA ILE A 59 1.05 -3.54 -9.31
C ILE A 59 2.13 -2.47 -9.36
N ASP A 60 1.72 -1.23 -9.62
CA ASP A 60 2.61 -0.08 -9.56
C ASP A 60 2.33 0.67 -8.26
N PRO A 61 3.25 0.65 -7.29
CA PRO A 61 3.00 1.28 -6.00
C PRO A 61 3.06 2.80 -6.04
N LYS A 62 3.58 3.37 -7.14
CA LYS A 62 3.74 4.82 -7.28
C LYS A 62 4.48 5.39 -6.07
N ASP A 63 3.97 6.48 -5.49
CA ASP A 63 4.56 7.12 -4.32
C ASP A 63 3.91 6.68 -3.00
N LEU A 64 3.18 5.56 -3.02
CA LEU A 64 2.46 5.07 -1.84
C LEU A 64 3.38 4.88 -0.64
N ASN A 65 4.61 4.46 -0.88
CA ASN A 65 5.59 4.21 0.17
C ASN A 65 5.91 5.47 0.98
N ASP A 66 5.73 6.65 0.39
CA ASP A 66 6.03 7.93 1.06
C ASP A 66 5.09 8.22 2.21
N PHE A 67 3.96 7.52 2.30
CA PHE A 67 2.96 7.72 3.35
C PHE A 67 3.01 6.63 4.42
N GLY A 68 3.98 5.73 4.33
CA GLY A 68 4.03 4.53 5.17
C GLY A 68 4.59 4.73 6.55
N VAL A 69 5.42 5.72 6.75
CA VAL A 69 6.15 5.91 8.02
C VAL A 69 5.79 7.21 8.72
N ASP A 70 5.28 8.21 8.01
CA ASP A 70 4.96 9.51 8.57
C ASP A 70 3.58 9.97 8.15
N ILE A 71 2.82 10.49 9.10
CA ILE A 71 1.60 11.21 8.80
C ILE A 71 1.99 12.67 8.59
N ARG A 72 1.57 13.25 7.47
CA ARG A 72 1.85 14.65 7.16
C ARG A 72 1.00 15.55 8.02
N TYR A 73 1.62 16.56 8.61
CA TYR A 73 0.92 17.52 9.44
C TYR A 73 0.54 18.76 8.64
N PRO A 74 -0.50 19.48 9.07
CA PRO A 74 -0.81 20.77 8.46
C PRO A 74 0.42 21.68 8.52
N GLY A 75 0.78 22.28 7.42
CA GLY A 75 1.98 23.08 7.33
C GLY A 75 3.16 22.41 6.66
N ASP A 76 3.09 21.10 6.47
CA ASP A 76 4.08 20.40 5.66
C ASP A 76 3.96 20.86 4.21
N ILE A 77 5.08 20.83 3.50
CA ILE A 77 5.10 21.27 2.11
C ILE A 77 4.25 20.37 1.23
N TYR A 78 4.28 19.07 1.50
CA TYR A 78 3.58 18.09 0.68
C TYR A 78 2.24 17.71 1.28
N SER A 79 1.21 17.72 0.45
CA SER A 79 -0.08 17.12 0.80
C SER A 79 -0.60 16.39 -0.43
N PRO A 80 -1.25 15.22 -0.26
CA PRO A 80 -1.76 14.49 -1.40
C PRO A 80 -2.93 15.22 -2.05
N THR A 81 -2.97 15.17 -3.38
CA THR A 81 -4.10 15.68 -4.13
C THR A 81 -5.23 14.66 -4.11
N ASP A 82 -6.43 15.08 -4.55
CA ASP A 82 -7.54 14.15 -4.69
C ASP A 82 -7.22 13.04 -5.68
N ILE A 83 -6.50 13.38 -6.76
CA ILE A 83 -6.10 12.39 -7.77
C ILE A 83 -5.15 11.36 -7.15
N GLU A 84 -4.16 11.83 -6.38
CA GLU A 84 -3.23 10.93 -5.70
C GLU A 84 -3.93 10.04 -4.70
N THR A 85 -4.87 10.60 -3.93
CA THR A 85 -5.64 9.84 -2.96
C THR A 85 -6.45 8.74 -3.64
N LEU A 86 -7.11 9.05 -4.76
CA LEU A 86 -7.85 8.07 -5.53
C LEU A 86 -6.93 6.99 -6.09
N ALA A 87 -5.75 7.38 -6.57
CA ALA A 87 -4.77 6.41 -7.08
C ALA A 87 -4.32 5.45 -5.98
N HIS A 88 -4.06 5.96 -4.78
CA HIS A 88 -3.65 5.12 -3.65
C HIS A 88 -4.77 4.17 -3.22
N LYS A 89 -6.01 4.63 -3.22
CA LYS A 89 -7.16 3.77 -2.93
C LYS A 89 -7.26 2.65 -3.95
N GLN A 90 -7.05 2.96 -5.23
CA GLN A 90 -7.11 1.96 -6.28
C GLN A 90 -6.01 0.92 -6.13
N ILE A 91 -4.79 1.35 -5.80
CA ILE A 91 -3.69 0.43 -5.54
C ILE A 91 -4.06 -0.52 -4.40
N ALA A 92 -4.60 0.01 -3.32
CA ALA A 92 -4.99 -0.80 -2.16
C ALA A 92 -6.06 -1.83 -2.54
N LEU A 93 -7.04 -1.43 -3.33
CA LEU A 93 -8.09 -2.34 -3.80
C LEU A 93 -7.52 -3.42 -4.72
N ASP A 94 -6.63 -3.04 -5.62
CA ASP A 94 -6.02 -3.99 -6.56
C ASP A 94 -5.18 -5.03 -5.81
N VAL A 95 -4.40 -4.60 -4.82
CA VAL A 95 -3.58 -5.50 -4.02
C VAL A 95 -4.47 -6.43 -3.19
N LYS A 96 -5.51 -5.86 -2.56
CA LYS A 96 -6.46 -6.65 -1.77
C LYS A 96 -7.08 -7.75 -2.63
N GLU A 97 -7.61 -7.39 -3.80
CA GLU A 97 -8.25 -8.35 -4.69
C GLU A 97 -7.26 -9.43 -5.16
N LEU A 98 -6.07 -9.01 -5.55
CA LEU A 98 -5.05 -9.95 -6.03
C LEU A 98 -4.67 -10.94 -4.95
N VAL A 99 -4.35 -10.45 -3.74
CA VAL A 99 -3.92 -11.31 -2.64
C VAL A 99 -5.04 -12.24 -2.21
N GLU A 100 -6.26 -11.73 -2.07
CA GLU A 100 -7.40 -12.56 -1.67
C GLU A 100 -7.65 -13.68 -2.68
N ARG A 101 -7.55 -13.38 -3.97
CA ARG A 101 -7.70 -14.39 -5.02
C ARG A 101 -6.63 -15.46 -4.94
N LYS A 102 -5.37 -15.04 -4.69
CA LYS A 102 -4.26 -15.99 -4.57
C LYS A 102 -4.39 -16.85 -3.32
N LEU A 103 -4.82 -16.26 -2.21
CA LEU A 103 -4.99 -17.01 -0.97
C LEU A 103 -6.15 -18.03 -1.06
N GLU A 104 -7.22 -17.70 -1.77
CA GLU A 104 -8.31 -18.62 -2.02
C GLU A 104 -7.84 -19.88 -2.75
N ASN A 105 -6.90 -19.73 -3.67
CA ASN A 105 -6.37 -20.84 -4.45
C ASN A 105 -5.46 -21.77 -3.64
N LEU A 106 -5.07 -21.36 -2.44
CA LEU A 106 -4.21 -22.17 -1.57
C LEU A 106 -5.02 -23.05 -0.61
N ILE A 107 -6.30 -22.83 -0.51
CA ILE A 107 -7.17 -23.55 0.45
C ILE A 107 -7.77 -24.79 -0.18
#